data_e1249a456524ea10bf1858a4e318a371
#
_entry.id   e1249a456524ea10bf1858a4e318a371
#
_cell.length_a   1.000
_cell.length_b   1.000
_cell.length_c   1.000
_cell.angle_alpha   90.00
_cell.angle_beta   90.00
_cell.angle_gamma   90.00
#
_symmetry.space_group_name_H-M   'P 1'
#
loop_
_entity.id
_entity.type
_entity.pdbx_description
1 polymer ?
#
loop_
_entity_poly.entity_id
_entity_poly.type
_entity_poly.pdbx_seq_one_letter_code
_entity_poly.pdbx_strand_id
1 'polypeptide(L)'
;MAESFGTADCIIVADGMLTVIDFKYGLGILVEAEENPQMRMYALGALNLFESLYDIQTVRMIIFQPRRDNISIAEISKEELLEWAEKILVPAAALAANGEGEYKAGKHCQFCKVKATCRKRAEYNLQMAQYDFAVPDTLSDDEISMILNRADTFIGWVNDVKTYALAQAISGKEFPGYKIVEGRSNRRYTNDDAVAAVVTDAGYDPFEKKLMGVTAMTKLLGKKKFDTLLSSLIEKPQGKPTLVPDSDKRKAWNPTAEDFKE
;
A
#
# COMPACT_ATOMS: atom_id res chain seq x y z
N MET A 1 9.05 0.16 29.07
CA MET A 1 8.12 -0.59 28.19
C MET A 1 8.33 -2.08 28.47
N ALA A 2 7.80 -2.56 29.57
CA ALA A 2 8.10 -3.89 30.11
C ALA A 2 7.53 -5.06 29.32
N GLU A 3 7.02 -5.04 28.17
CA GLU A 3 6.50 -6.17 27.40
C GLU A 3 6.36 -5.86 25.89
N SER A 4 7.17 -4.91 25.40
CA SER A 4 7.25 -4.65 23.96
C SER A 4 8.12 -5.71 23.29
N PHE A 5 7.59 -6.35 22.27
CA PHE A 5 8.38 -7.28 21.44
C PHE A 5 8.17 -6.97 19.96
N GLY A 6 9.11 -7.38 19.15
CA GLY A 6 9.04 -7.28 17.70
C GLY A 6 9.91 -8.36 17.08
N THR A 7 9.69 -8.64 15.80
CA THR A 7 10.48 -9.60 15.04
C THR A 7 11.18 -8.87 13.91
N ALA A 8 12.50 -8.84 13.93
CA ALA A 8 13.31 -8.38 12.80
C ALA A 8 13.60 -9.57 11.88
N ASP A 9 13.61 -9.35 10.57
CA ASP A 9 13.85 -10.42 9.60
C ASP A 9 15.31 -10.90 9.61
N CYS A 10 16.25 -9.96 9.79
CA CYS A 10 17.68 -10.30 9.89
C CYS A 10 18.42 -9.28 10.76
N ILE A 11 19.29 -9.79 11.62
CA ILE A 11 20.20 -9.00 12.46
C ILE A 11 21.61 -9.50 12.23
N ILE A 12 22.55 -8.58 12.00
CA ILE A 12 23.99 -8.85 11.89
C ILE A 12 24.69 -8.01 12.94
N VAL A 13 25.46 -8.66 13.80
CA VAL A 13 26.19 -8.00 14.90
C VAL A 13 27.67 -8.25 14.73
N ALA A 14 28.46 -7.20 14.81
CA ALA A 14 29.90 -7.23 14.85
C ALA A 14 30.41 -6.09 15.73
N ASP A 15 31.68 -6.17 16.18
CA ASP A 15 32.25 -5.03 16.87
C ASP A 15 32.22 -3.76 16.02
N GLY A 16 31.79 -2.68 16.64
CA GLY A 16 31.58 -1.39 16.01
C GLY A 16 30.20 -1.22 15.36
N MET A 17 29.52 -2.28 14.92
CA MET A 17 28.30 -2.14 14.11
C MET A 17 27.20 -3.18 14.39
N LEU A 18 26.00 -2.69 14.58
CA LEU A 18 24.75 -3.47 14.57
C LEU A 18 23.98 -3.17 13.29
N THR A 19 23.69 -4.19 12.49
CA THR A 19 22.86 -4.03 11.28
C THR A 19 21.52 -4.74 11.46
N VAL A 20 20.44 -4.04 11.20
CA VAL A 20 19.07 -4.57 11.19
C VAL A 20 18.51 -4.46 9.78
N ILE A 21 18.01 -5.55 9.25
CA ILE A 21 17.46 -5.64 7.89
C ILE A 21 16.00 -6.07 7.97
N ASP A 22 15.12 -5.34 7.29
CA ASP A 22 13.71 -5.66 7.16
C ASP A 22 13.36 -5.91 5.69
N PHE A 23 12.81 -7.08 5.40
CA PHE A 23 12.47 -7.54 4.06
C PHE A 23 11.00 -7.28 3.73
N LYS A 24 10.74 -6.42 2.74
CA LYS A 24 9.39 -6.06 2.32
C LYS A 24 9.09 -6.53 0.90
N TYR A 25 8.48 -7.70 0.77
CA TYR A 25 8.24 -8.33 -0.53
C TYR A 25 7.05 -7.75 -1.30
N GLY A 26 6.13 -7.04 -0.65
CA GLY A 26 4.94 -6.45 -1.28
C GLY A 26 5.26 -5.34 -2.28
N LEU A 27 4.39 -5.14 -3.28
CA LEU A 27 4.39 -3.98 -4.19
C LEU A 27 3.74 -2.73 -3.56
N GLY A 28 3.46 -2.74 -2.25
CA GLY A 28 2.80 -1.66 -1.53
C GLY A 28 3.55 -0.32 -1.57
N ILE A 29 3.56 0.39 -0.46
CA ILE A 29 4.19 1.70 -0.33
C ILE A 29 5.71 1.55 -0.33
N LEU A 30 6.41 2.49 -0.99
CA LEU A 30 7.86 2.64 -0.86
C LEU A 30 8.19 3.01 0.60
N VAL A 31 9.11 2.29 1.22
CA VAL A 31 9.51 2.51 2.61
C VAL A 31 10.99 2.86 2.65
N GLU A 32 11.31 3.92 3.39
CA GLU A 32 12.69 4.36 3.62
C GLU A 32 13.16 3.92 5.01
N ALA A 33 14.46 3.66 5.14
CA ALA A 33 15.09 3.32 6.42
C ALA A 33 15.36 4.57 7.28
N GLU A 34 15.57 5.73 6.63
CA GLU A 34 15.84 6.98 7.31
C GLU A 34 14.64 7.41 8.16
N GLU A 35 14.92 7.81 9.39
CA GLU A 35 13.92 8.21 10.41
C GLU A 35 12.77 7.19 10.61
N ASN A 36 12.95 5.95 10.21
CA ASN A 36 11.92 4.93 10.30
C ASN A 36 11.74 4.42 11.74
N PRO A 37 10.59 4.68 12.41
CA PRO A 37 10.41 4.28 13.81
C PRO A 37 10.42 2.76 14.02
N GLN A 38 9.94 1.98 13.04
CA GLN A 38 9.95 0.51 13.11
C GLN A 38 11.39 -0.01 13.14
N MET A 39 12.23 0.51 12.25
CA MET A 39 13.64 0.13 12.18
C MET A 39 14.40 0.53 13.44
N ARG A 40 14.17 1.76 13.95
CA ARG A 40 14.76 2.23 15.21
C ARG A 40 14.32 1.38 16.40
N MET A 41 13.05 0.96 16.49
CA MET A 41 12.58 0.06 17.56
C MET A 41 13.21 -1.33 17.46
N TYR A 42 13.36 -1.90 16.27
CA TYR A 42 14.05 -3.18 16.09
C TYR A 42 15.54 -3.07 16.48
N ALA A 43 16.17 -1.97 16.10
CA ALA A 43 17.56 -1.70 16.47
C ALA A 43 17.75 -1.57 17.99
N LEU A 44 16.83 -0.89 18.70
CA LEU A 44 16.84 -0.82 20.16
C LEU A 44 16.70 -2.19 20.82
N GLY A 45 15.78 -3.02 20.31
CA GLY A 45 15.61 -4.39 20.80
C GLY A 45 16.87 -5.23 20.59
N ALA A 46 17.48 -5.15 19.42
CA ALA A 46 18.73 -5.83 19.11
C ALA A 46 19.91 -5.30 19.95
N LEU A 47 20.03 -3.98 20.08
CA LEU A 47 21.05 -3.36 20.93
C LEU A 47 20.96 -3.86 22.37
N ASN A 48 19.78 -3.88 22.96
CA ASN A 48 19.57 -4.40 24.33
C ASN A 48 19.96 -5.87 24.49
N LEU A 49 19.88 -6.70 23.44
CA LEU A 49 20.25 -8.09 23.48
C LEU A 49 21.78 -8.31 23.34
N PHE A 50 22.44 -7.47 22.56
CA PHE A 50 23.81 -7.74 22.11
C PHE A 50 24.86 -6.78 22.66
N GLU A 51 24.50 -5.62 23.22
CA GLU A 51 25.47 -4.61 23.71
C GLU A 51 26.37 -5.10 24.84
N SER A 52 25.96 -6.13 25.59
CA SER A 52 26.81 -6.75 26.62
C SER A 52 27.88 -7.69 26.05
N LEU A 53 27.75 -8.10 24.78
CA LEU A 53 28.62 -9.08 24.13
C LEU A 53 29.52 -8.44 23.05
N TYR A 54 29.08 -7.29 22.48
CA TYR A 54 29.76 -6.59 21.39
C TYR A 54 29.86 -5.09 21.68
N ASP A 55 31.01 -4.51 21.33
CA ASP A 55 31.18 -3.04 21.40
C ASP A 55 30.54 -2.37 20.19
N ILE A 56 29.25 -2.03 20.31
CA ILE A 56 28.44 -1.44 19.25
C ILE A 56 28.50 0.09 19.37
N GLN A 57 28.95 0.76 18.31
CA GLN A 57 29.04 2.22 18.20
C GLN A 57 28.05 2.78 17.15
N THR A 58 27.81 2.02 16.08
CA THR A 58 26.97 2.43 14.95
C THR A 58 25.85 1.43 14.73
N VAL A 59 24.68 1.94 14.39
CA VAL A 59 23.49 1.16 14.03
C VAL A 59 23.16 1.45 12.58
N ARG A 60 23.17 0.41 11.75
CA ARG A 60 22.75 0.44 10.35
C ARG A 60 21.39 -0.21 10.20
N MET A 61 20.47 0.48 9.55
CA MET A 61 19.12 0.02 9.28
C MET A 61 18.93 -0.11 7.76
N ILE A 62 18.43 -1.26 7.31
CA ILE A 62 18.26 -1.55 5.88
C ILE A 62 16.84 -2.01 5.62
N ILE A 63 16.14 -1.36 4.70
CA ILE A 63 14.89 -1.82 4.13
C ILE A 63 15.16 -2.38 2.75
N PHE A 64 14.83 -3.66 2.54
CA PHE A 64 15.02 -4.34 1.28
C PHE A 64 13.68 -4.68 0.63
N GLN A 65 13.33 -3.97 -0.48
CA GLN A 65 12.09 -4.14 -1.24
C GLN A 65 12.40 -4.56 -2.68
N PRO A 66 12.71 -5.85 -2.95
CA PRO A 66 13.20 -6.29 -4.27
C PRO A 66 12.19 -6.08 -5.40
N ARG A 67 10.88 -6.19 -5.12
CA ARG A 67 9.84 -5.97 -6.13
C ARG A 67 9.65 -4.50 -6.52
N ARG A 68 10.25 -3.58 -5.78
CA ARG A 68 10.24 -2.14 -6.04
C ARG A 68 11.60 -1.60 -6.45
N ASP A 69 12.59 -2.49 -6.60
CA ASP A 69 13.99 -2.10 -6.86
C ASP A 69 14.49 -1.07 -5.84
N ASN A 70 14.12 -1.28 -4.54
CA ASN A 70 14.45 -0.37 -3.46
C ASN A 70 15.29 -1.05 -2.39
N ILE A 71 16.48 -0.48 -2.15
CA ILE A 71 17.33 -0.79 -1.01
C ILE A 71 17.61 0.56 -0.33
N SER A 72 16.94 0.79 0.79
CA SER A 72 17.11 2.01 1.59
C SER A 72 17.97 1.72 2.80
N ILE A 73 19.00 2.52 3.01
CA ILE A 73 19.99 2.36 4.08
C ILE A 73 20.06 3.65 4.89
N ALA A 74 20.02 3.53 6.21
CA ALA A 74 20.27 4.61 7.15
C ALA A 74 21.25 4.15 8.23
N GLU A 75 22.13 5.05 8.67
CA GLU A 75 23.08 4.82 9.76
C GLU A 75 22.95 5.93 10.79
N ILE A 76 22.95 5.54 12.05
CA ILE A 76 22.95 6.47 13.19
C ILE A 76 23.94 5.96 14.25
N SER A 77 24.40 6.83 15.14
CA SER A 77 25.18 6.40 16.29
C SER A 77 24.30 5.69 17.32
N LYS A 78 24.92 4.89 18.18
CA LYS A 78 24.27 4.28 19.34
C LYS A 78 23.64 5.35 20.23
N GLU A 79 24.37 6.42 20.48
CA GLU A 79 23.95 7.54 21.31
C GLU A 79 22.71 8.21 20.74
N GLU A 80 22.69 8.47 19.44
CA GLU A 80 21.55 9.07 18.75
C GLU A 80 20.30 8.19 18.81
N LEU A 81 20.45 6.87 18.68
CA LEU A 81 19.35 5.92 18.85
C LEU A 81 18.79 5.93 20.26
N LEU A 82 19.66 5.96 21.29
CA LEU A 82 19.27 6.00 22.70
C LEU A 82 18.59 7.33 23.05
N GLU A 83 19.11 8.45 22.54
CA GLU A 83 18.52 9.76 22.72
C GLU A 83 17.11 9.85 22.10
N TRP A 84 16.93 9.31 20.89
CA TRP A 84 15.62 9.20 20.28
C TRP A 84 14.67 8.34 21.11
N ALA A 85 15.15 7.23 21.66
CA ALA A 85 14.34 6.37 22.52
C ALA A 85 13.87 7.11 23.78
N GLU A 86 14.76 7.83 24.44
CA GLU A 86 14.47 8.56 25.68
C GLU A 86 13.55 9.76 25.43
N LYS A 87 13.83 10.57 24.42
CA LYS A 87 13.14 11.84 24.18
C LYS A 87 11.83 11.69 23.39
N ILE A 88 11.73 10.68 22.52
CA ILE A 88 10.60 10.53 21.60
C ILE A 88 9.79 9.26 21.90
N LEU A 89 10.45 8.08 21.88
CA LEU A 89 9.73 6.81 21.95
C LEU A 89 9.09 6.59 23.34
N VAL A 90 9.84 6.75 24.40
CA VAL A 90 9.35 6.47 25.77
C VAL A 90 8.21 7.40 26.16
N PRO A 91 8.28 8.74 25.97
CA PRO A 91 7.16 9.62 26.25
C PRO A 91 5.92 9.32 25.40
N ALA A 92 6.10 9.07 24.09
CA ALA A 92 4.98 8.73 23.21
C ALA A 92 4.29 7.42 23.61
N ALA A 93 5.08 6.41 23.99
CA ALA A 93 4.58 5.12 24.47
C ALA A 93 3.83 5.26 25.80
N ALA A 94 4.31 6.11 26.72
CA ALA A 94 3.63 6.39 27.99
C ALA A 94 2.26 7.04 27.76
N LEU A 95 2.18 8.07 26.91
CA LEU A 95 0.91 8.71 26.52
C LEU A 95 -0.06 7.69 25.90
N ALA A 96 0.44 6.85 24.99
CA ALA A 96 -0.38 5.84 24.33
C ALA A 96 -0.89 4.78 25.34
N ALA A 97 -0.05 4.35 26.29
CA ALA A 97 -0.43 3.38 27.31
C ALA A 97 -1.51 3.91 28.26
N ASN A 98 -1.48 5.21 28.55
CA ASN A 98 -2.47 5.89 29.39
C ASN A 98 -3.76 6.26 28.60
N GLY A 99 -3.80 6.05 27.30
CA GLY A 99 -4.90 6.53 26.46
C GLY A 99 -4.93 8.04 26.28
N GLU A 100 -3.79 8.70 26.48
CA GLU A 100 -3.59 10.14 26.38
C GLU A 100 -2.94 10.49 25.03
N GLY A 101 -2.85 11.81 24.76
CA GLY A 101 -2.25 12.34 23.54
C GLY A 101 -3.27 12.83 22.51
N GLU A 102 -2.78 13.44 21.45
CA GLU A 102 -3.61 14.00 20.39
C GLU A 102 -3.78 13.04 19.23
N TYR A 103 -5.02 12.87 18.80
CA TYR A 103 -5.31 12.15 17.54
C TYR A 103 -4.98 13.04 16.35
N LYS A 104 -4.07 12.60 15.48
CA LYS A 104 -3.73 13.28 14.23
C LYS A 104 -4.10 12.40 13.05
N ALA A 105 -4.86 12.93 12.09
CA ALA A 105 -5.15 12.24 10.85
C ALA A 105 -3.94 12.31 9.89
N GLY A 106 -3.66 11.22 9.18
CA GLY A 106 -2.55 11.14 8.24
C GLY A 106 -2.47 9.81 7.50
N LYS A 107 -1.39 9.59 6.78
CA LYS A 107 -1.16 8.35 5.99
C LYS A 107 -1.22 7.07 6.84
N HIS A 108 -0.81 7.14 8.10
CA HIS A 108 -0.88 6.02 9.06
C HIS A 108 -2.30 5.54 9.36
N CYS A 109 -3.33 6.38 9.13
CA CYS A 109 -4.72 6.00 9.37
C CYS A 109 -5.18 4.80 8.52
N GLN A 110 -4.55 4.52 7.39
CA GLN A 110 -4.87 3.35 6.57
C GLN A 110 -4.68 2.02 7.31
N PHE A 111 -3.74 1.97 8.27
CA PHE A 111 -3.43 0.79 9.08
C PHE A 111 -4.12 0.79 10.45
N CYS A 112 -4.85 1.85 10.80
CA CYS A 112 -5.46 2.01 12.12
C CYS A 112 -6.69 1.10 12.28
N LYS A 113 -6.78 0.38 13.39
CA LYS A 113 -7.91 -0.53 13.68
C LYS A 113 -9.25 0.21 13.79
N VAL A 114 -9.25 1.47 14.26
CA VAL A 114 -10.45 2.31 14.41
C VAL A 114 -10.65 3.29 13.25
N LYS A 115 -9.99 3.08 12.13
CA LYS A 115 -9.98 3.99 10.98
C LYS A 115 -11.36 4.36 10.43
N ALA A 116 -12.34 3.46 10.52
CA ALA A 116 -13.69 3.68 10.02
C ALA A 116 -14.53 4.57 10.97
N THR A 117 -14.26 4.51 12.27
CA THR A 117 -15.06 5.19 13.30
C THR A 117 -14.34 6.37 13.96
N CYS A 118 -13.10 6.64 13.58
CA CYS A 118 -12.29 7.71 14.15
C CYS A 118 -12.85 9.10 13.76
N ARG A 119 -13.32 9.85 14.75
CA ARG A 119 -13.85 11.20 14.57
C ARG A 119 -12.81 12.14 13.96
N LYS A 120 -11.56 12.07 14.40
CA LYS A 120 -10.50 12.96 13.90
C LYS A 120 -10.18 12.72 12.43
N ARG A 121 -10.25 11.45 11.98
CA ARG A 121 -10.13 11.11 10.56
C ARG A 121 -11.34 11.60 9.76
N ALA A 122 -12.54 11.50 10.32
CA ALA A 122 -13.74 12.03 9.68
C ALA A 122 -13.67 13.55 9.53
N GLU A 123 -13.31 14.29 10.59
CA GLU A 123 -13.12 15.74 10.54
C GLU A 123 -12.12 16.15 9.44
N TYR A 124 -10.96 15.50 9.40
CA TYR A 124 -9.95 15.76 8.38
C TYR A 124 -10.47 15.57 6.94
N ASN A 125 -11.24 14.51 6.70
CA ASN A 125 -11.77 14.24 5.37
C ASN A 125 -12.95 15.18 5.03
N LEU A 126 -13.82 15.48 6.00
CA LEU A 126 -14.97 16.38 5.80
C LEU A 126 -14.56 17.84 5.63
N GLN A 127 -13.32 18.24 5.92
CA GLN A 127 -12.81 19.56 5.55
C GLN A 127 -12.92 19.86 4.05
N MET A 128 -13.04 18.84 3.20
CA MET A 128 -13.31 19.06 1.76
C MET A 128 -14.69 19.67 1.51
N ALA A 129 -15.65 19.50 2.42
CA ALA A 129 -16.97 20.13 2.32
C ALA A 129 -16.94 21.67 2.38
N GLN A 130 -15.81 22.27 2.75
CA GLN A 130 -15.66 23.74 2.73
C GLN A 130 -15.88 24.33 1.34
N TYR A 131 -15.68 23.55 0.27
CA TYR A 131 -15.88 24.02 -1.11
C TYR A 131 -17.36 24.16 -1.50
N ASP A 132 -18.29 23.55 -0.76
CA ASP A 132 -19.73 23.65 -1.02
C ASP A 132 -20.27 25.09 -0.84
N PHE A 133 -19.54 25.92 -0.09
CA PHE A 133 -19.94 27.29 0.26
C PHE A 133 -19.01 28.36 -0.31
N ALA A 134 -18.07 27.97 -1.15
CA ALA A 134 -17.12 28.89 -1.77
C ALA A 134 -17.73 29.65 -2.96
N VAL A 135 -17.39 30.92 -3.09
CA VAL A 135 -17.75 31.77 -4.25
C VAL A 135 -16.45 32.09 -5.00
N PRO A 136 -16.41 31.97 -6.33
CA PRO A 136 -17.49 31.71 -7.30
C PRO A 136 -17.94 30.23 -7.32
N ASP A 137 -19.07 29.98 -8.00
CA ASP A 137 -19.73 28.67 -8.10
C ASP A 137 -18.88 27.58 -8.82
N THR A 138 -17.72 27.93 -9.36
CA THR A 138 -16.78 27.04 -10.03
C THR A 138 -15.45 26.99 -9.31
N LEU A 139 -14.86 25.81 -9.28
CA LEU A 139 -13.53 25.60 -8.68
C LEU A 139 -12.43 26.24 -9.53
N SER A 140 -11.45 26.84 -8.88
CA SER A 140 -10.19 27.23 -9.50
C SER A 140 -9.27 26.02 -9.72
N ASP A 141 -8.24 26.16 -10.57
CA ASP A 141 -7.26 25.09 -10.83
C ASP A 141 -6.48 24.73 -9.57
N ASP A 142 -6.22 25.68 -8.66
CA ASP A 142 -5.55 25.42 -7.38
C ASP A 142 -6.45 24.59 -6.45
N GLU A 143 -7.75 24.88 -6.39
CA GLU A 143 -8.70 24.09 -5.61
C GLU A 143 -8.85 22.67 -6.18
N ILE A 144 -8.89 22.52 -7.51
CA ILE A 144 -8.88 21.20 -8.16
C ILE A 144 -7.62 20.45 -7.79
N SER A 145 -6.45 21.09 -7.81
CA SER A 145 -5.19 20.47 -7.43
C SER A 145 -5.17 20.01 -5.96
N MET A 146 -5.71 20.81 -5.03
CA MET A 146 -5.87 20.43 -3.63
C MET A 146 -6.83 19.24 -3.44
N ILE A 147 -7.93 19.20 -4.18
CA ILE A 147 -8.88 18.08 -4.17
C ILE A 147 -8.19 16.80 -4.66
N LEU A 148 -7.48 16.85 -5.79
CA LEU A 148 -6.77 15.71 -6.36
C LEU A 148 -5.75 15.12 -5.36
N ASN A 149 -4.99 15.96 -4.66
CA ASN A 149 -4.03 15.52 -3.65
C ASN A 149 -4.67 14.78 -2.45
N ARG A 150 -5.96 14.99 -2.20
CA ARG A 150 -6.70 14.38 -1.09
C ARG A 150 -7.68 13.31 -1.51
N ALA A 151 -8.01 13.22 -2.79
CA ALA A 151 -9.08 12.37 -3.33
C ALA A 151 -8.91 10.90 -2.93
N ASP A 152 -7.74 10.31 -3.09
CA ASP A 152 -7.49 8.91 -2.76
C ASP A 152 -7.67 8.63 -1.26
N THR A 153 -7.24 9.56 -0.40
CA THR A 153 -7.41 9.46 1.05
C THR A 153 -8.87 9.52 1.44
N PHE A 154 -9.64 10.40 0.81
CA PHE A 154 -11.08 10.55 1.02
C PHE A 154 -11.85 9.30 0.56
N ILE A 155 -11.59 8.82 -0.67
CA ILE A 155 -12.20 7.61 -1.22
C ILE A 155 -11.88 6.40 -0.32
N GLY A 156 -10.63 6.27 0.10
CA GLY A 156 -10.21 5.23 1.03
C GLY A 156 -10.99 5.27 2.36
N TRP A 157 -11.18 6.45 2.94
CA TRP A 157 -11.97 6.61 4.15
C TRP A 157 -13.44 6.23 3.96
N VAL A 158 -14.08 6.68 2.87
CA VAL A 158 -15.48 6.33 2.55
C VAL A 158 -15.64 4.82 2.41
N ASN A 159 -14.70 4.13 1.76
CA ASN A 159 -14.71 2.67 1.62
C ASN A 159 -14.53 1.95 2.97
N ASP A 160 -13.68 2.46 3.85
CA ASP A 160 -13.51 1.93 5.21
C ASP A 160 -14.82 2.04 6.02
N VAL A 161 -15.52 3.18 5.92
CA VAL A 161 -16.82 3.40 6.58
C VAL A 161 -17.87 2.42 6.03
N LYS A 162 -17.96 2.26 4.71
CA LYS A 162 -18.90 1.31 4.06
C LYS A 162 -18.64 -0.13 4.49
N THR A 163 -17.38 -0.55 4.51
CA THR A 163 -16.97 -1.90 4.92
C THR A 163 -17.32 -2.16 6.38
N TYR A 164 -17.03 -1.21 7.25
CA TYR A 164 -17.38 -1.28 8.66
C TYR A 164 -18.89 -1.37 8.86
N ALA A 165 -19.66 -0.48 8.21
CA ALA A 165 -21.11 -0.44 8.33
C ALA A 165 -21.74 -1.77 7.87
N LEU A 166 -21.29 -2.33 6.75
CA LEU A 166 -21.77 -3.63 6.27
C LEU A 166 -21.46 -4.75 7.28
N ALA A 167 -20.24 -4.82 7.80
CA ALA A 167 -19.87 -5.83 8.79
C ALA A 167 -20.71 -5.72 10.07
N GLN A 168 -20.96 -4.51 10.55
CA GLN A 168 -21.81 -4.26 11.71
C GLN A 168 -23.28 -4.61 11.44
N ALA A 169 -23.78 -4.29 10.24
CA ALA A 169 -25.15 -4.61 9.86
C ALA A 169 -25.37 -6.13 9.76
N ILE A 170 -24.41 -6.89 9.20
CA ILE A 170 -24.42 -8.37 9.20
C ILE A 170 -24.47 -8.92 10.64
N SER A 171 -23.83 -8.24 11.60
CA SER A 171 -23.83 -8.60 13.02
C SER A 171 -25.12 -8.15 13.75
N GLY A 172 -26.11 -7.58 13.03
CA GLY A 172 -27.40 -7.19 13.59
C GLY A 172 -27.53 -5.72 14.00
N LYS A 173 -26.52 -4.88 13.74
CA LYS A 173 -26.62 -3.43 14.03
C LYS A 173 -27.42 -2.73 12.94
N GLU A 174 -28.41 -1.95 13.34
CA GLU A 174 -29.20 -1.14 12.42
C GLU A 174 -28.55 0.21 12.14
N PHE A 175 -28.63 0.64 10.89
CA PHE A 175 -28.24 1.98 10.44
C PHE A 175 -29.46 2.66 9.81
N PRO A 176 -29.94 3.79 10.36
CA PRO A 176 -31.12 4.49 9.83
C PRO A 176 -30.98 4.77 8.32
N GLY A 177 -32.01 4.43 7.56
CA GLY A 177 -32.05 4.62 6.11
C GLY A 177 -31.32 3.55 5.28
N TYR A 178 -30.76 2.50 5.91
CA TYR A 178 -30.04 1.42 5.22
C TYR A 178 -30.63 0.05 5.59
N LYS A 179 -30.57 -0.88 4.63
CA LYS A 179 -30.92 -2.30 4.84
C LYS A 179 -29.95 -3.21 4.10
N ILE A 180 -29.79 -4.43 4.60
CA ILE A 180 -29.05 -5.48 3.90
C ILE A 180 -29.94 -6.09 2.84
N VAL A 181 -29.39 -6.30 1.65
CA VAL A 181 -30.04 -7.06 0.58
C VAL A 181 -29.04 -8.06 0.00
N GLU A 182 -29.54 -9.10 -0.64
CA GLU A 182 -28.69 -10.00 -1.40
C GLU A 182 -28.06 -9.27 -2.60
N GLY A 183 -26.74 -9.41 -2.75
CA GLY A 183 -26.00 -8.83 -3.85
C GLY A 183 -26.37 -9.49 -5.19
N ARG A 184 -26.14 -8.78 -6.30
CA ARG A 184 -26.30 -9.38 -7.64
C ARG A 184 -25.31 -10.54 -7.80
N SER A 185 -25.84 -11.69 -8.21
CA SER A 185 -25.04 -12.87 -8.57
C SER A 185 -25.19 -13.19 -10.05
N ASN A 186 -24.13 -13.65 -10.67
CA ASN A 186 -24.15 -14.16 -12.04
C ASN A 186 -24.37 -15.68 -12.01
N ARG A 187 -25.07 -16.19 -13.02
CA ARG A 187 -25.19 -17.63 -13.23
C ARG A 187 -23.80 -18.20 -13.51
N ARG A 188 -23.50 -19.34 -12.92
CA ARG A 188 -22.28 -20.09 -13.15
C ARG A 188 -22.60 -21.56 -13.27
N TYR A 189 -21.79 -22.31 -13.99
CA TYR A 189 -21.88 -23.75 -14.00
C TYR A 189 -21.52 -24.31 -12.62
N THR A 190 -22.19 -25.40 -12.24
CA THR A 190 -21.89 -26.13 -11.00
C THR A 190 -20.71 -27.08 -11.17
N ASN A 191 -20.54 -27.59 -12.41
CA ASN A 191 -19.44 -28.47 -12.79
C ASN A 191 -19.16 -28.30 -14.29
N ASP A 192 -18.03 -27.76 -14.64
CA ASP A 192 -17.64 -27.44 -16.02
C ASP A 192 -17.45 -28.69 -16.87
N ASP A 193 -16.92 -29.80 -16.29
CA ASP A 193 -16.71 -31.06 -16.99
C ASP A 193 -18.04 -31.74 -17.35
N ALA A 194 -19.00 -31.70 -16.43
CA ALA A 194 -20.34 -32.26 -16.69
C ALA A 194 -21.07 -31.46 -17.78
N VAL A 195 -20.93 -30.14 -17.82
CA VAL A 195 -21.48 -29.29 -18.87
C VAL A 195 -20.83 -29.60 -20.20
N ALA A 196 -19.50 -29.73 -20.23
CA ALA A 196 -18.77 -30.07 -21.43
C ALA A 196 -19.22 -31.43 -22.00
N ALA A 197 -19.39 -32.44 -21.16
CA ALA A 197 -19.88 -33.75 -21.57
C ALA A 197 -21.28 -33.67 -22.18
N VAL A 198 -22.23 -33.05 -21.51
CA VAL A 198 -23.63 -32.93 -21.99
C VAL A 198 -23.71 -32.17 -23.30
N VAL A 199 -22.94 -31.09 -23.48
CA VAL A 199 -22.93 -30.28 -24.71
C VAL A 199 -22.28 -31.05 -25.86
N THR A 200 -21.19 -31.80 -25.59
CA THR A 200 -20.53 -32.67 -26.58
C THR A 200 -21.44 -33.80 -27.02
N ASP A 201 -22.13 -34.45 -26.10
CA ASP A 201 -23.10 -35.54 -26.41
C ASP A 201 -24.28 -35.01 -27.23
N ALA A 202 -24.63 -33.74 -27.10
CA ALA A 202 -25.63 -33.07 -27.93
C ALA A 202 -25.10 -32.65 -29.32
N GLY A 203 -23.83 -32.93 -29.64
CA GLY A 203 -23.21 -32.67 -30.95
C GLY A 203 -22.63 -31.27 -31.15
N TYR A 204 -22.42 -30.51 -30.02
CA TYR A 204 -21.81 -29.19 -30.07
C TYR A 204 -20.43 -29.18 -29.45
N ASP A 205 -19.57 -28.24 -29.87
CA ASP A 205 -18.27 -27.97 -29.22
C ASP A 205 -18.47 -26.97 -28.07
N PRO A 206 -18.28 -27.38 -26.80
CA PRO A 206 -18.45 -26.51 -25.66
C PRO A 206 -17.26 -25.57 -25.44
N PHE A 207 -16.17 -25.69 -26.20
CA PHE A 207 -14.93 -24.97 -25.97
C PHE A 207 -14.68 -23.85 -26.97
N GLU A 208 -14.38 -22.64 -26.47
CA GLU A 208 -13.90 -21.54 -27.30
C GLU A 208 -12.37 -21.63 -27.41
N LYS A 209 -11.84 -21.82 -28.64
CA LYS A 209 -10.39 -21.76 -28.87
C LYS A 209 -9.94 -20.30 -28.90
N LYS A 210 -9.23 -19.90 -27.87
CA LYS A 210 -8.67 -18.54 -27.74
C LYS A 210 -7.14 -18.58 -27.73
N LEU A 211 -6.51 -17.72 -28.54
CA LEU A 211 -5.05 -17.55 -28.49
C LEU A 211 -4.60 -17.13 -27.11
N MET A 212 -3.59 -17.80 -26.57
CA MET A 212 -3.00 -17.43 -25.28
C MET A 212 -2.46 -16.00 -25.34
N GLY A 213 -2.72 -15.23 -24.28
CA GLY A 213 -2.10 -13.91 -24.13
C GLY A 213 -0.59 -13.98 -23.93
N VAL A 214 0.10 -12.88 -24.18
CA VAL A 214 1.57 -12.74 -24.17
C VAL A 214 2.23 -13.40 -22.95
N THR A 215 1.70 -13.16 -21.74
CA THR A 215 2.26 -13.73 -20.49
C THR A 215 2.16 -15.25 -20.43
N ALA A 216 1.01 -15.82 -20.84
CA ALA A 216 0.81 -17.26 -20.84
C ALA A 216 1.67 -17.93 -21.92
N MET A 217 1.78 -17.32 -23.10
CA MET A 217 2.62 -17.78 -24.19
C MET A 217 4.11 -17.73 -23.81
N THR A 218 4.56 -16.70 -23.12
CA THR A 218 5.94 -16.61 -22.61
C THR A 218 6.25 -17.72 -21.60
N LYS A 219 5.28 -18.07 -20.74
CA LYS A 219 5.44 -19.20 -19.80
C LYS A 219 5.51 -20.55 -20.53
N LEU A 220 4.70 -20.73 -21.56
CA LEU A 220 4.65 -21.97 -22.35
C LEU A 220 5.95 -22.21 -23.12
N LEU A 221 6.47 -21.19 -23.81
CA LEU A 221 7.63 -21.31 -24.69
C LEU A 221 8.97 -21.12 -23.94
N GLY A 222 8.94 -20.45 -22.79
CA GLY A 222 10.12 -19.90 -22.15
C GLY A 222 10.63 -18.64 -22.86
N LYS A 223 11.26 -17.73 -22.11
CA LYS A 223 11.63 -16.39 -22.60
C LYS A 223 12.46 -16.42 -23.90
N LYS A 224 13.48 -17.28 -24.00
CA LYS A 224 14.35 -17.33 -25.18
C LYS A 224 13.60 -17.72 -26.47
N LYS A 225 12.78 -18.78 -26.42
CA LYS A 225 11.98 -19.21 -27.59
C LYS A 225 10.90 -18.19 -27.92
N PHE A 226 10.27 -17.62 -26.93
CA PHE A 226 9.27 -16.56 -27.08
C PHE A 226 9.84 -15.37 -27.84
N ASP A 227 10.99 -14.85 -27.42
CA ASP A 227 11.64 -13.70 -28.05
C ASP A 227 12.09 -14.04 -29.49
N THR A 228 12.60 -15.26 -29.75
CA THR A 228 13.01 -15.68 -31.07
C THR A 228 11.85 -15.79 -32.06
N LEU A 229 10.70 -16.30 -31.62
CA LEU A 229 9.57 -16.59 -32.49
C LEU A 229 8.57 -15.43 -32.63
N LEU A 230 8.41 -14.63 -31.63
CA LEU A 230 7.28 -13.68 -31.50
C LEU A 230 7.68 -12.23 -31.33
N SER A 231 8.97 -11.88 -31.18
CA SER A 231 9.38 -10.49 -30.96
C SER A 231 8.92 -9.53 -32.06
N SER A 232 8.90 -9.98 -33.32
CA SER A 232 8.42 -9.17 -34.45
C SER A 232 6.90 -9.03 -34.54
N LEU A 233 6.16 -9.81 -33.74
CA LEU A 233 4.70 -9.83 -33.70
C LEU A 233 4.14 -9.19 -32.43
N ILE A 234 5.00 -8.58 -31.61
CA ILE A 234 4.62 -7.94 -30.35
C ILE A 234 4.98 -6.46 -30.40
N GLU A 235 4.01 -5.65 -30.11
CA GLU A 235 4.20 -4.21 -29.89
C GLU A 235 3.79 -3.83 -28.48
N LYS A 236 4.41 -2.79 -27.97
CA LYS A 236 3.98 -2.12 -26.73
C LYS A 236 3.45 -0.75 -27.11
N PRO A 237 2.14 -0.61 -27.36
CA PRO A 237 1.57 0.69 -27.71
C PRO A 237 1.78 1.70 -26.60
N GLN A 238 1.78 2.96 -26.98
CA GLN A 238 1.89 4.07 -26.02
C GLN A 238 0.69 4.02 -25.07
N GLY A 239 0.98 4.15 -23.75
CA GLY A 239 -0.05 4.21 -22.72
C GLY A 239 -0.88 5.50 -22.84
N LYS A 240 -2.13 5.45 -22.42
CA LYS A 240 -2.97 6.65 -22.32
C LYS A 240 -2.39 7.65 -21.33
N PRO A 241 -2.51 8.96 -21.59
CA PRO A 241 -2.12 9.99 -20.64
C PRO A 241 -2.80 9.76 -19.29
N THR A 242 -2.06 9.96 -18.21
CA THR A 242 -2.54 9.75 -16.85
C THR A 242 -2.01 10.89 -15.99
N LEU A 243 -2.91 11.57 -15.29
CA LEU A 243 -2.53 12.61 -14.34
C LEU A 243 -2.01 11.96 -13.05
N VAL A 244 -0.83 12.38 -12.63
CA VAL A 244 -0.15 11.87 -11.43
C VAL A 244 0.51 13.02 -10.67
N PRO A 245 0.80 12.86 -9.37
CA PRO A 245 1.57 13.86 -8.61
C PRO A 245 2.95 14.11 -9.22
N ASP A 246 3.51 15.30 -9.04
CA ASP A 246 4.85 15.66 -9.51
C ASP A 246 5.97 14.77 -8.95
N SER A 247 5.72 14.13 -7.81
CA SER A 247 6.63 13.16 -7.20
C SER A 247 6.72 11.82 -7.94
N ASP A 248 5.87 11.56 -8.94
CA ASP A 248 5.93 10.34 -9.75
C ASP A 248 7.22 10.34 -10.58
N LYS A 249 7.94 9.22 -10.56
CA LYS A 249 9.26 9.08 -11.21
C LYS A 249 9.19 9.00 -12.74
N ARG A 250 8.00 8.87 -13.34
CA ARG A 250 7.82 8.82 -14.79
C ARG A 250 8.08 10.20 -15.40
N LYS A 251 8.64 10.18 -16.60
CA LYS A 251 8.86 11.42 -17.36
C LYS A 251 7.51 12.08 -17.69
N ALA A 252 7.43 13.40 -17.53
CA ALA A 252 6.25 14.16 -17.92
C ALA A 252 5.93 13.92 -19.42
N TRP A 253 4.64 13.72 -19.70
CA TRP A 253 4.17 13.59 -21.06
C TRP A 253 4.00 14.99 -21.66
N ASN A 254 4.71 15.27 -22.73
CA ASN A 254 4.58 16.51 -23.47
C ASN A 254 3.91 16.16 -24.81
N PRO A 255 2.65 16.57 -25.03
CA PRO A 255 2.02 16.37 -26.32
C PRO A 255 2.72 17.23 -27.37
N THR A 256 3.25 16.61 -28.40
CA THR A 256 3.73 17.33 -29.60
C THR A 256 2.55 17.54 -30.55
N ALA A 257 2.60 18.59 -31.41
CA ALA A 257 1.52 18.88 -32.37
C ALA A 257 1.22 17.71 -33.33
N GLU A 258 2.09 16.70 -33.39
CA GLU A 258 1.90 15.48 -34.20
C GLU A 258 0.96 14.45 -33.51
N ASP A 259 0.84 14.50 -32.16
CA ASP A 259 -0.01 13.59 -31.39
C ASP A 259 -1.53 13.91 -31.51
N PHE A 260 -1.88 15.03 -32.14
CA PHE A 260 -3.26 15.49 -32.37
C PHE A 260 -3.70 15.40 -33.83
N LYS A 261 -2.95 14.72 -34.68
CA LYS A 261 -3.40 14.42 -36.05
C LYS A 261 -4.21 13.12 -36.01
N GLU A 262 -5.55 13.23 -36.03
CA GLU A 262 -6.44 12.14 -36.42
C GLU A 262 -6.28 11.78 -37.90
#